data_3f7bdeba343bfc802fe1097f066ab87d
#
_entry.id   3f7bdeba343bfc802fe1097f066ab87d
#
_cell.length_a   1.000
_cell.length_b   1.000
_cell.length_c   1.000
_cell.angle_alpha   90.00
_cell.angle_beta   90.00
_cell.angle_gamma   90.00
#
_symmetry.space_group_name_H-M   'P 1'
#
loop_
_entity.id
_entity.type
_entity.pdbx_description
1 polymer ?
#
loop_
_entity_poly.entity_id
_entity_poly.type
_entity_poly.pdbx_seq_one_letter_code
_entity_poly.pdbx_strand_id
1 'polypeptide(L)'
;GNSSIRNFKKWKKVARAKVFECMMTPPKAAVAWDMEVLGEEQRDGYKAQKIAFNINAYSRITAYLLIPDGKGPFPTVNALHDHGAHLFIGKEKMIRPFFTPEEKDSPTKQVLCQEILDDADAWARQLYDNQYVGDYLAKHGYVVFSADAPMWGERGRKEGVDRNKYDLIAGNMMMLGRDLSAFMTYDDISSTEFLASLPMVDAKRIGCVGCSMGAYRSWMLSALSDRIRVGASICWMITTDAQLTRRFGRKENGGFAN
;
A
#
# COMPACT_ATOMS: atom_id res chain seq x y z
N GLY A 1 10.39 -19.67 20.51
CA GLY A 1 11.31 -19.33 19.44
C GLY A 1 12.56 -20.15 19.55
N ASN A 2 12.96 -20.78 18.48
CA ASN A 2 14.11 -21.70 18.48
C ASN A 2 15.41 -20.87 18.47
N SER A 3 16.11 -20.79 19.57
CA SER A 3 17.36 -20.06 19.76
C SER A 3 18.55 -20.58 18.94
N SER A 4 18.36 -21.58 18.05
CA SER A 4 19.41 -22.27 17.33
C SER A 4 19.34 -22.14 15.81
N ILE A 5 18.95 -20.97 15.26
CA ILE A 5 19.06 -20.75 13.81
C ILE A 5 20.53 -20.62 13.43
N ARG A 6 21.16 -21.74 13.15
CA ARG A 6 22.59 -21.82 12.76
C ARG A 6 22.84 -21.31 11.33
N ASN A 7 21.80 -21.29 10.46
CA ASN A 7 21.90 -20.83 9.08
C ASN A 7 20.65 -20.02 8.71
N PHE A 8 20.71 -18.70 8.93
CA PHE A 8 19.63 -17.77 8.67
C PHE A 8 19.15 -17.79 7.21
N LYS A 9 20.07 -17.90 6.25
CA LYS A 9 19.72 -17.94 4.82
C LYS A 9 18.86 -19.16 4.47
N LYS A 10 19.23 -20.33 4.98
CA LYS A 10 18.47 -21.57 4.80
C LYS A 10 17.10 -21.47 5.49
N TRP A 11 17.09 -21.00 6.73
CA TRP A 11 15.85 -20.79 7.48
C TRP A 11 14.91 -19.82 6.76
N LYS A 12 15.40 -18.65 6.32
CA LYS A 12 14.61 -17.64 5.58
C LYS A 12 13.96 -18.24 4.33
N LYS A 13 14.69 -19.06 3.58
CA LYS A 13 14.14 -19.73 2.38
C LYS A 13 12.97 -20.66 2.73
N VAL A 14 13.12 -21.48 3.76
CA VAL A 14 12.08 -22.42 4.20
C VAL A 14 10.87 -21.66 4.77
N ALA A 15 11.12 -20.65 5.61
CA ALA A 15 10.05 -19.83 6.21
C ALA A 15 9.24 -19.09 5.12
N ARG A 16 9.90 -18.46 4.14
CA ARG A 16 9.21 -17.80 3.02
C ARG A 16 8.37 -18.77 2.21
N ALA A 17 8.91 -19.94 1.87
CA ALA A 17 8.16 -20.96 1.13
C ALA A 17 6.88 -21.36 1.88
N LYS A 18 6.98 -21.51 3.20
CA LYS A 18 5.82 -21.85 4.04
C LYS A 18 4.80 -20.72 4.12
N VAL A 19 5.25 -19.47 4.20
CA VAL A 19 4.33 -18.30 4.16
C VAL A 19 3.61 -18.25 2.83
N PHE A 20 4.31 -18.37 1.70
CA PHE A 20 3.67 -18.37 0.38
C PHE A 20 2.68 -19.52 0.20
N GLU A 21 2.98 -20.73 0.75
CA GLU A 21 2.03 -21.83 0.78
C GLU A 21 0.73 -21.45 1.52
N CYS A 22 0.87 -20.80 2.68
CA CYS A 22 -0.29 -20.33 3.47
C CYS A 22 -1.04 -19.16 2.81
N MET A 23 -0.38 -18.37 1.99
CA MET A 23 -0.99 -17.27 1.24
C MET A 23 -1.82 -17.72 0.04
N MET A 24 -1.92 -19.01 -0.19
CA MET A 24 -2.68 -19.62 -1.29
C MET A 24 -2.17 -19.19 -2.68
N THR A 25 -3.01 -19.27 -3.72
CA THR A 25 -2.60 -19.00 -5.10
C THR A 25 -2.45 -17.49 -5.36
N PRO A 26 -1.30 -17.02 -5.85
CA PRO A 26 -1.15 -15.62 -6.22
C PRO A 26 -2.04 -15.23 -7.40
N PRO A 27 -2.39 -13.96 -7.56
CA PRO A 27 -2.96 -13.46 -8.80
C PRO A 27 -1.99 -13.71 -9.97
N LYS A 28 -2.52 -13.97 -11.15
CA LYS A 28 -1.69 -14.08 -12.36
C LYS A 28 -0.98 -12.75 -12.62
N ALA A 29 0.33 -12.79 -12.80
CA ALA A 29 1.12 -11.61 -13.06
C ALA A 29 0.67 -10.87 -14.33
N ALA A 30 0.79 -9.54 -14.34
CA ALA A 30 0.60 -8.75 -15.54
C ALA A 30 1.65 -9.12 -16.61
N VAL A 31 1.26 -9.11 -17.88
CA VAL A 31 2.17 -9.32 -19.00
C VAL A 31 3.09 -8.10 -19.19
N ALA A 32 2.54 -6.91 -18.99
CA ALA A 32 3.25 -5.64 -19.00
C ALA A 32 2.63 -4.70 -17.97
N TRP A 33 3.42 -3.82 -17.40
CA TRP A 33 2.93 -2.80 -16.46
C TRP A 33 1.99 -1.80 -17.13
N ASP A 34 2.25 -1.47 -18.40
CA ASP A 34 1.45 -0.56 -19.20
C ASP A 34 1.12 0.73 -18.45
N MET A 35 2.19 1.36 -17.92
CA MET A 35 2.07 2.58 -17.12
C MET A 35 1.62 3.75 -17.98
N GLU A 36 0.63 4.48 -17.48
CA GLU A 36 0.11 5.72 -18.05
C GLU A 36 0.14 6.84 -17.00
N VAL A 37 0.54 8.03 -17.38
CA VAL A 37 0.44 9.24 -16.54
C VAL A 37 -0.89 9.90 -16.83
N LEU A 38 -1.79 9.88 -15.85
CA LEU A 38 -3.13 10.47 -15.94
C LEU A 38 -3.13 11.98 -15.67
N GLY A 39 -2.18 12.45 -14.88
CA GLY A 39 -2.01 13.84 -14.54
C GLY A 39 -0.74 14.07 -13.73
N GLU A 40 -0.24 15.28 -13.77
CA GLU A 40 0.94 15.68 -13.01
C GLU A 40 0.84 17.11 -12.50
N GLU A 41 1.53 17.40 -11.42
CA GLU A 41 1.73 18.76 -10.92
C GLU A 41 3.14 18.90 -10.36
N GLN A 42 3.74 20.07 -10.54
CA GLN A 42 4.99 20.42 -9.89
C GLN A 42 4.69 20.90 -8.46
N ARG A 43 5.40 20.35 -7.51
CA ARG A 43 5.40 20.74 -6.10
C ARG A 43 6.76 21.28 -5.69
N ASP A 44 6.87 21.77 -4.47
CA ASP A 44 8.12 22.29 -3.93
C ASP A 44 9.16 21.17 -3.75
N GLY A 45 10.12 21.09 -4.69
CA GLY A 45 11.22 20.14 -4.70
C GLY A 45 10.92 18.76 -5.31
N TYR A 46 9.74 18.53 -5.89
CA TYR A 46 9.39 17.28 -6.54
C TYR A 46 8.19 17.40 -7.47
N LYS A 47 8.09 16.47 -8.41
CA LYS A 47 6.92 16.28 -9.28
C LYS A 47 6.01 15.21 -8.70
N ALA A 48 4.71 15.49 -8.63
CA ALA A 48 3.68 14.54 -8.28
C ALA A 48 2.97 14.05 -9.55
N GLN A 49 2.82 12.73 -9.71
CA GLN A 49 2.11 12.10 -10.80
C GLN A 49 0.99 11.20 -10.25
N LYS A 50 -0.20 11.30 -10.85
CA LYS A 50 -1.23 10.26 -10.77
C LYS A 50 -1.04 9.34 -11.95
N ILE A 51 -0.81 8.07 -11.70
CA ILE A 51 -0.55 7.07 -12.71
C ILE A 51 -1.58 5.96 -12.69
N ALA A 52 -1.76 5.28 -13.82
CA ALA A 52 -2.45 3.99 -13.89
C ALA A 52 -1.48 2.93 -14.40
N PHE A 53 -1.58 1.70 -13.87
CA PHE A 53 -0.76 0.58 -14.30
C PHE A 53 -1.44 -0.77 -14.01
N ASN A 54 -1.02 -1.81 -14.71
CA ASN A 54 -1.54 -3.16 -14.51
C ASN A 54 -0.85 -3.81 -13.31
N ILE A 55 -1.52 -3.93 -12.18
CA ILE A 55 -0.94 -4.56 -10.98
C ILE A 55 -0.89 -6.08 -11.08
N ASN A 56 -1.81 -6.67 -11.82
CA ASN A 56 -1.87 -8.09 -12.18
C ASN A 56 -2.61 -8.25 -13.53
N ALA A 57 -2.78 -9.49 -14.00
CA ALA A 57 -3.39 -9.76 -15.31
C ALA A 57 -4.88 -9.36 -15.41
N TYR A 58 -5.52 -9.03 -14.29
CA TYR A 58 -6.97 -8.77 -14.22
C TYR A 58 -7.32 -7.36 -13.74
N SER A 59 -6.34 -6.63 -13.20
CA SER A 59 -6.59 -5.36 -12.53
C SER A 59 -5.60 -4.29 -12.98
N ARG A 60 -6.14 -3.19 -13.47
CA ARG A 60 -5.46 -1.91 -13.68
C ARG A 60 -5.86 -0.98 -12.54
N ILE A 61 -4.91 -0.40 -11.86
CA ILE A 61 -5.16 0.46 -10.70
C ILE A 61 -4.48 1.81 -10.86
N THR A 62 -4.95 2.78 -10.09
CA THR A 62 -4.30 4.09 -9.96
C THR A 62 -3.38 4.14 -8.76
N ALA A 63 -2.36 4.98 -8.84
CA ALA A 63 -1.42 5.25 -7.76
C ALA A 63 -0.90 6.69 -7.84
N TYR A 64 -0.35 7.17 -6.73
CA TYR A 64 0.48 8.37 -6.74
C TYR A 64 1.96 8.01 -6.78
N LEU A 65 2.71 8.73 -7.60
CA LEU A 65 4.15 8.61 -7.75
C LEU A 65 4.77 10.02 -7.60
N LEU A 66 5.59 10.20 -6.58
CA LEU A 66 6.32 11.43 -6.32
C LEU A 66 7.77 11.24 -6.75
N ILE A 67 8.30 12.16 -7.54
CA ILE A 67 9.64 12.09 -8.11
C ILE A 67 10.40 13.35 -7.71
N PRO A 68 11.47 13.24 -6.89
CA PRO A 68 12.28 14.41 -6.51
C PRO A 68 12.86 15.13 -7.72
N ASP A 69 13.03 16.44 -7.59
CA ASP A 69 13.80 17.21 -8.54
C ASP A 69 15.27 16.79 -8.52
N GLY A 70 15.94 16.90 -9.65
CA GLY A 70 17.36 16.57 -9.79
C GLY A 70 17.65 15.34 -10.62
N LYS A 71 18.86 14.80 -10.47
CA LYS A 71 19.37 13.69 -11.28
C LYS A 71 19.32 12.38 -10.50
N GLY A 72 18.40 11.49 -10.90
CA GLY A 72 18.32 10.13 -10.37
C GLY A 72 19.43 9.18 -10.85
N PRO A 73 19.32 7.85 -10.58
CA PRO A 73 18.18 7.22 -9.92
C PRO A 73 18.17 7.46 -8.41
N PHE A 74 16.96 7.56 -7.85
CA PHE A 74 16.72 7.92 -6.45
C PHE A 74 16.43 6.70 -5.57
N PRO A 75 16.76 6.75 -4.26
CA PRO A 75 16.19 5.82 -3.29
C PRO A 75 14.66 5.97 -3.31
N THR A 76 13.97 4.88 -3.05
CA THR A 76 12.51 4.81 -3.27
C THR A 76 11.80 4.22 -2.06
N VAL A 77 10.62 4.72 -1.77
CA VAL A 77 9.76 4.23 -0.69
C VAL A 77 8.38 3.85 -1.23
N ASN A 78 7.98 2.60 -1.00
CA ASN A 78 6.59 2.16 -1.15
C ASN A 78 5.85 2.51 0.16
N ALA A 79 4.96 3.50 0.11
CA ALA A 79 4.23 4.03 1.25
C ALA A 79 2.85 3.35 1.34
N LEU A 80 2.66 2.55 2.38
CA LEU A 80 1.54 1.65 2.57
C LEU A 80 0.56 2.22 3.59
N HIS A 81 -0.62 2.64 3.15
CA HIS A 81 -1.61 3.28 3.99
C HIS A 81 -2.20 2.36 5.06
N ASP A 82 -2.70 2.96 6.13
CA ASP A 82 -3.37 2.29 7.25
C ASP A 82 -4.82 1.84 6.90
N HIS A 83 -5.42 1.04 7.79
CA HIS A 83 -6.82 0.64 7.71
C HIS A 83 -7.73 1.80 8.17
N GLY A 84 -7.55 2.22 9.43
CA GLY A 84 -8.28 3.31 10.07
C GLY A 84 -9.80 3.15 10.14
N ALA A 85 -10.33 1.98 9.77
CA ALA A 85 -11.77 1.76 9.55
C ALA A 85 -12.40 2.78 8.57
N HIS A 86 -11.58 3.40 7.73
CA HIS A 86 -11.94 4.47 6.83
C HIS A 86 -11.53 4.11 5.39
N LEU A 87 -12.50 3.56 4.64
CA LEU A 87 -12.26 2.97 3.32
C LEU A 87 -12.38 4.00 2.18
N PHE A 88 -12.96 5.18 2.48
CA PHE A 88 -13.19 6.23 1.49
C PHE A 88 -11.90 6.75 0.86
N ILE A 89 -10.82 6.86 1.64
CA ILE A 89 -9.48 7.21 1.18
C ILE A 89 -8.48 6.09 1.49
N GLY A 90 -7.48 5.92 0.62
CA GLY A 90 -6.40 4.94 0.77
C GLY A 90 -5.04 5.60 0.61
N LYS A 91 -4.51 5.67 -0.61
CA LYS A 91 -3.24 6.34 -0.95
C LYS A 91 -3.21 7.82 -0.56
N GLU A 92 -4.37 8.45 -0.47
CA GLU A 92 -4.55 9.83 -0.05
C GLU A 92 -4.22 10.05 1.44
N LYS A 93 -4.12 8.99 2.25
CA LYS A 93 -3.61 9.05 3.62
C LYS A 93 -2.08 9.23 3.69
N MET A 94 -1.39 8.83 2.63
CA MET A 94 0.08 8.85 2.57
C MET A 94 0.62 10.01 1.75
N ILE A 95 -0.10 10.43 0.72
CA ILE A 95 0.30 11.45 -0.24
C ILE A 95 -0.84 12.43 -0.40
N ARG A 96 -0.55 13.72 -0.31
CA ARG A 96 -1.55 14.77 -0.51
C ARG A 96 -2.20 14.60 -1.88
N PRO A 97 -3.54 14.45 -1.95
CA PRO A 97 -4.22 14.22 -3.21
C PRO A 97 -4.09 15.42 -4.15
N PHE A 98 -4.08 15.12 -5.43
CA PHE A 98 -4.31 16.08 -6.51
C PHE A 98 -5.14 15.39 -7.59
N PHE A 99 -5.73 16.18 -8.47
CA PHE A 99 -6.74 15.70 -9.38
C PHE A 99 -6.37 16.02 -10.82
N THR A 100 -6.67 15.08 -11.70
CA THR A 100 -6.44 15.26 -13.14
C THR A 100 -7.34 16.33 -13.71
N PRO A 101 -7.04 16.91 -14.89
CA PRO A 101 -7.94 17.85 -15.56
C PRO A 101 -9.36 17.31 -15.71
N GLU A 102 -9.52 16.04 -16.12
CA GLU A 102 -10.82 15.40 -16.25
C GLU A 102 -11.62 15.33 -14.93
N GLU A 103 -10.92 15.12 -13.80
CA GLU A 103 -11.56 15.09 -12.49
C GLU A 103 -12.02 16.47 -12.05
N LYS A 104 -11.40 17.53 -12.57
CA LYS A 104 -11.75 18.94 -12.30
C LYS A 104 -12.82 19.49 -13.24
N ASP A 105 -13.07 18.86 -14.38
CA ASP A 105 -13.90 19.42 -15.45
C ASP A 105 -15.42 19.29 -15.22
N SER A 106 -15.88 18.46 -14.29
CA SER A 106 -17.31 18.32 -14.04
C SER A 106 -17.70 18.71 -12.62
N PRO A 107 -18.85 19.38 -12.40
CA PRO A 107 -19.30 19.78 -11.07
C PRO A 107 -19.40 18.60 -10.08
N THR A 108 -19.90 17.46 -10.52
CA THR A 108 -20.02 16.27 -9.68
C THR A 108 -18.65 15.72 -9.27
N LYS A 109 -17.68 15.68 -10.20
CA LYS A 109 -16.32 15.26 -9.91
C LYS A 109 -15.61 16.25 -8.99
N GLN A 110 -15.85 17.56 -9.16
CA GLN A 110 -15.30 18.60 -8.28
C GLN A 110 -15.73 18.42 -6.83
N VAL A 111 -17.02 18.12 -6.59
CA VAL A 111 -17.52 17.84 -5.24
C VAL A 111 -16.78 16.65 -4.63
N LEU A 112 -16.66 15.55 -5.36
CA LEU A 112 -15.91 14.37 -4.90
C LEU A 112 -14.44 14.68 -4.66
N CYS A 113 -13.79 15.47 -5.51
CA CYS A 113 -12.41 15.91 -5.33
C CYS A 113 -12.23 16.70 -4.03
N GLN A 114 -13.18 17.59 -3.73
CA GLN A 114 -13.14 18.37 -2.50
C GLN A 114 -13.35 17.48 -1.27
N GLU A 115 -14.31 16.56 -1.31
CA GLU A 115 -14.53 15.58 -0.23
C GLU A 115 -13.29 14.74 0.05
N ILE A 116 -12.60 14.27 -1.00
CA ILE A 116 -11.37 13.50 -0.85
C ILE A 116 -10.26 14.35 -0.21
N LEU A 117 -10.12 15.60 -0.62
CA LEU A 117 -9.10 16.51 -0.09
C LEU A 117 -9.37 16.83 1.38
N ASP A 118 -10.60 17.19 1.72
CA ASP A 118 -11.00 17.52 3.08
C ASP A 118 -10.77 16.36 4.03
N ASP A 119 -11.09 15.16 3.57
CA ASP A 119 -10.95 13.91 4.32
C ASP A 119 -9.48 13.54 4.52
N ALA A 120 -8.67 13.66 3.47
CA ALA A 120 -7.23 13.41 3.54
C ALA A 120 -6.51 14.43 4.45
N ASP A 121 -6.87 15.71 4.36
CA ASP A 121 -6.32 16.77 5.23
C ASP A 121 -6.75 16.56 6.70
N ALA A 122 -7.99 16.13 6.94
CA ALA A 122 -8.46 15.77 8.28
C ALA A 122 -7.68 14.56 8.84
N TRP A 123 -7.42 13.56 8.00
CA TRP A 123 -6.63 12.38 8.37
C TRP A 123 -5.18 12.74 8.71
N ALA A 124 -4.53 13.57 7.90
CA ALA A 124 -3.19 14.06 8.15
C ALA A 124 -3.10 14.85 9.47
N ARG A 125 -4.06 15.73 9.74
CA ARG A 125 -4.12 16.49 11.01
C ARG A 125 -4.29 15.58 12.23
N GLN A 126 -5.15 14.59 12.12
CA GLN A 126 -5.50 13.75 13.26
C GLN A 126 -4.40 12.74 13.62
N LEU A 127 -3.71 12.17 12.63
CA LEU A 127 -2.85 10.99 12.83
C LEU A 127 -1.38 11.22 12.45
N TYR A 128 -1.07 12.23 11.65
CA TYR A 128 0.25 12.41 11.05
C TYR A 128 0.82 13.84 11.27
N ASP A 129 0.43 14.49 12.34
CA ASP A 129 0.91 15.84 12.72
C ASP A 129 0.79 16.87 11.58
N ASN A 130 -0.36 16.84 10.89
CA ASN A 130 -0.67 17.68 9.74
C ASN A 130 0.33 17.55 8.58
N GLN A 131 0.96 16.39 8.43
CA GLN A 131 1.91 16.11 7.36
C GLN A 131 1.48 14.90 6.54
N TYR A 132 1.81 14.93 5.27
CA TYR A 132 1.73 13.75 4.41
C TYR A 132 3.11 13.08 4.36
N VAL A 133 3.21 11.87 4.85
CA VAL A 133 4.49 11.11 4.95
C VAL A 133 5.19 11.00 3.59
N GLY A 134 4.41 10.78 2.52
CA GLY A 134 4.95 10.67 1.17
C GLY A 134 5.54 11.97 0.67
N ASP A 135 4.81 13.08 0.86
CA ASP A 135 5.28 14.42 0.46
C ASP A 135 6.53 14.84 1.23
N TYR A 136 6.56 14.54 2.53
CA TYR A 136 7.75 14.76 3.35
C TYR A 136 8.97 14.01 2.82
N LEU A 137 8.84 12.72 2.51
CA LEU A 137 9.93 11.90 1.99
C LEU A 137 10.37 12.37 0.59
N ALA A 138 9.44 12.78 -0.28
CA ALA A 138 9.76 13.28 -1.61
C ALA A 138 10.62 14.54 -1.54
N LYS A 139 10.32 15.48 -0.64
CA LYS A 139 11.15 16.67 -0.37
C LYS A 139 12.56 16.32 0.13
N HIS A 140 12.74 15.13 0.71
CA HIS A 140 14.03 14.63 1.18
C HIS A 140 14.75 13.72 0.17
N GLY A 141 14.35 13.76 -1.10
CA GLY A 141 15.07 13.10 -2.19
C GLY A 141 14.72 11.63 -2.40
N TYR A 142 13.56 11.18 -1.94
CA TYR A 142 13.05 9.84 -2.22
C TYR A 142 11.99 9.86 -3.32
N VAL A 143 12.05 8.94 -4.26
CA VAL A 143 10.85 8.59 -5.03
C VAL A 143 9.87 7.94 -4.06
N VAL A 144 8.63 8.39 -4.06
CA VAL A 144 7.59 7.83 -3.21
C VAL A 144 6.43 7.33 -4.04
N PHE A 145 5.95 6.15 -3.72
CA PHE A 145 4.81 5.54 -4.37
C PHE A 145 3.78 5.16 -3.33
N SER A 146 2.51 5.36 -3.64
CA SER A 146 1.41 4.84 -2.84
C SER A 146 0.25 4.43 -3.75
N ALA A 147 -0.26 3.22 -3.53
CA ALA A 147 -1.47 2.71 -4.17
C ALA A 147 -2.50 2.29 -3.12
N ASP A 148 -3.76 2.31 -3.52
CA ASP A 148 -4.84 1.81 -2.67
C ASP A 148 -4.74 0.30 -2.48
N ALA A 149 -4.90 -0.16 -1.26
CA ALA A 149 -5.20 -1.56 -1.00
C ALA A 149 -6.57 -1.93 -1.60
N PRO A 150 -6.82 -3.20 -1.91
CA PRO A 150 -8.15 -3.65 -2.32
C PRO A 150 -9.22 -3.13 -1.37
N MET A 151 -10.29 -2.55 -1.91
CA MET A 151 -11.45 -1.95 -1.25
C MET A 151 -11.23 -0.55 -0.63
N TRP A 152 -10.02 0.00 -0.64
CA TRP A 152 -9.78 1.38 -0.23
C TRP A 152 -9.73 2.33 -1.43
N GLY A 153 -10.02 3.60 -1.15
CA GLY A 153 -9.89 4.68 -2.12
C GLY A 153 -10.60 4.37 -3.44
N GLU A 154 -9.92 4.57 -4.55
CA GLU A 154 -10.49 4.31 -5.87
C GLU A 154 -10.80 2.83 -6.15
N ARG A 155 -10.26 1.90 -5.36
CA ARG A 155 -10.52 0.46 -5.49
C ARG A 155 -11.77 -0.01 -4.74
N GLY A 156 -12.48 0.88 -4.06
CA GLY A 156 -13.69 0.55 -3.30
C GLY A 156 -14.74 1.66 -3.30
N ARG A 157 -14.32 2.91 -3.39
CA ARG A 157 -15.18 4.09 -3.28
C ARG A 157 -16.31 4.11 -4.30
N LYS A 158 -16.01 3.78 -5.56
CA LYS A 158 -16.96 3.76 -6.66
C LYS A 158 -18.09 2.74 -6.43
N GLU A 159 -17.78 1.62 -5.84
CA GLU A 159 -18.71 0.55 -5.51
C GLU A 159 -19.39 0.79 -4.15
N GLY A 160 -19.04 1.87 -3.45
CA GLY A 160 -19.55 2.20 -2.14
C GLY A 160 -19.21 1.13 -1.11
N VAL A 161 -17.97 0.65 -1.09
CA VAL A 161 -17.52 -0.33 -0.12
C VAL A 161 -17.45 0.30 1.26
N ASP A 162 -18.20 -0.24 2.18
CA ASP A 162 -18.17 0.05 3.61
C ASP A 162 -17.64 -1.15 4.40
N ARG A 163 -17.58 -1.01 5.73
CA ARG A 163 -17.08 -2.08 6.60
C ARG A 163 -17.89 -3.37 6.49
N ASN A 164 -19.21 -3.29 6.31
CA ASN A 164 -20.06 -4.49 6.20
C ASN A 164 -19.79 -5.23 4.89
N LYS A 165 -19.66 -4.50 3.80
CA LYS A 165 -19.28 -5.06 2.49
C LYS A 165 -17.87 -5.63 2.51
N TYR A 166 -16.95 -4.99 3.22
CA TYR A 166 -15.58 -5.49 3.41
C TYR A 166 -15.58 -6.88 4.06
N ASP A 167 -16.27 -7.04 5.19
CA ASP A 167 -16.37 -8.32 5.90
C ASP A 167 -16.99 -9.43 5.00
N LEU A 168 -18.02 -9.07 4.23
CA LEU A 168 -18.67 -9.99 3.30
C LEU A 168 -17.74 -10.43 2.16
N ILE A 169 -17.02 -9.48 1.56
CA ILE A 169 -16.11 -9.77 0.46
C ILE A 169 -14.93 -10.62 0.96
N ALA A 170 -14.37 -10.30 2.12
CA ALA A 170 -13.31 -11.09 2.74
C ALA A 170 -13.75 -12.53 3.01
N GLY A 171 -14.96 -12.72 3.56
CA GLY A 171 -15.56 -14.03 3.78
C GLY A 171 -15.77 -14.81 2.46
N ASN A 172 -16.30 -14.16 1.43
CA ASN A 172 -16.47 -14.78 0.11
C ASN A 172 -15.13 -15.17 -0.53
N MET A 173 -14.09 -14.36 -0.37
CA MET A 173 -12.74 -14.70 -0.85
C MET A 173 -12.22 -15.97 -0.17
N MET A 174 -12.41 -16.11 1.14
CA MET A 174 -12.02 -17.33 1.87
C MET A 174 -12.75 -18.56 1.34
N MET A 175 -14.05 -18.47 1.02
CA MET A 175 -14.81 -19.56 0.41
C MET A 175 -14.28 -19.98 -0.96
N LEU A 176 -13.64 -19.05 -1.68
CA LEU A 176 -12.99 -19.30 -2.97
C LEU A 176 -11.53 -19.74 -2.85
N GLY A 177 -11.05 -20.04 -1.64
CA GLY A 177 -9.64 -20.38 -1.41
C GLY A 177 -8.71 -19.18 -1.61
N ARG A 178 -9.16 -17.98 -1.26
CA ARG A 178 -8.39 -16.73 -1.31
C ARG A 178 -8.43 -16.06 0.06
N ASP A 179 -7.38 -15.34 0.36
CA ASP A 179 -7.29 -14.52 1.57
C ASP A 179 -7.04 -13.07 1.18
N LEU A 180 -7.79 -12.15 1.76
CA LEU A 180 -7.71 -10.73 1.41
C LEU A 180 -6.36 -10.12 1.80
N SER A 181 -5.82 -10.50 2.96
CA SER A 181 -4.51 -10.00 3.41
C SER A 181 -3.36 -10.53 2.56
N ALA A 182 -3.47 -11.78 2.11
CA ALA A 182 -2.56 -12.35 1.14
C ALA A 182 -2.65 -11.63 -0.21
N PHE A 183 -3.86 -11.31 -0.66
CA PHE A 183 -4.07 -10.57 -1.91
C PHE A 183 -3.43 -9.17 -1.84
N MET A 184 -3.61 -8.43 -0.73
CA MET A 184 -2.91 -7.17 -0.49
C MET A 184 -1.39 -7.32 -0.55
N THR A 185 -0.86 -8.37 0.08
CA THR A 185 0.59 -8.64 0.09
C THR A 185 1.11 -8.94 -1.32
N TYR A 186 0.38 -9.69 -2.14
CA TYR A 186 0.75 -9.91 -3.53
C TYR A 186 0.74 -8.61 -4.35
N ASP A 187 -0.23 -7.73 -4.13
CA ASP A 187 -0.28 -6.41 -4.76
C ASP A 187 0.93 -5.54 -4.34
N ASP A 188 1.33 -5.59 -3.07
CA ASP A 188 2.51 -4.87 -2.57
C ASP A 188 3.82 -5.40 -3.18
N ILE A 189 3.94 -6.71 -3.34
CA ILE A 189 5.08 -7.33 -4.05
C ILE A 189 5.09 -6.89 -5.50
N SER A 190 3.94 -6.95 -6.19
CA SER A 190 3.80 -6.53 -7.59
C SER A 190 4.13 -5.05 -7.78
N SER A 191 3.61 -4.18 -6.92
CA SER A 191 3.94 -2.74 -6.91
C SER A 191 5.43 -2.49 -6.71
N THR A 192 6.09 -3.28 -5.88
CA THR A 192 7.54 -3.16 -5.64
C THR A 192 8.36 -3.59 -6.85
N GLU A 193 7.96 -4.64 -7.56
CA GLU A 193 8.59 -5.04 -8.83
C GLU A 193 8.35 -4.00 -9.93
N PHE A 194 7.15 -3.41 -9.99
CA PHE A 194 6.86 -2.27 -10.86
C PHE A 194 7.80 -1.10 -10.58
N LEU A 195 7.93 -0.69 -9.31
CA LEU A 195 8.86 0.39 -8.91
C LEU A 195 10.30 0.10 -9.32
N ALA A 196 10.76 -1.14 -9.12
CA ALA A 196 12.13 -1.54 -9.50
C ALA A 196 12.39 -1.47 -11.01
N SER A 197 11.35 -1.42 -11.84
CA SER A 197 11.45 -1.30 -13.31
C SER A 197 11.51 0.15 -13.80
N LEU A 198 11.20 1.12 -12.94
CA LEU A 198 11.15 2.53 -13.34
C LEU A 198 12.56 3.14 -13.45
N PRO A 199 12.85 3.91 -14.50
CA PRO A 199 14.21 4.43 -14.74
C PRO A 199 14.70 5.43 -13.69
N MET A 200 13.79 6.13 -12.99
CA MET A 200 14.13 7.06 -11.92
C MET A 200 14.38 6.38 -10.57
N VAL A 201 14.11 5.08 -10.45
CA VAL A 201 14.22 4.31 -9.21
C VAL A 201 15.57 3.59 -9.14
N ASP A 202 16.29 3.74 -8.02
CA ASP A 202 17.40 2.87 -7.70
C ASP A 202 16.85 1.54 -7.13
N ALA A 203 16.79 0.52 -7.99
CA ALA A 203 16.25 -0.79 -7.63
C ALA A 203 17.01 -1.52 -6.51
N LYS A 204 18.19 -1.00 -6.11
CA LYS A 204 18.97 -1.52 -4.98
C LYS A 204 18.66 -0.78 -3.66
N ARG A 205 17.91 0.31 -3.71
CA ARG A 205 17.59 1.16 -2.56
C ARG A 205 16.08 1.41 -2.45
N ILE A 206 15.31 0.33 -2.40
CA ILE A 206 13.85 0.38 -2.20
C ILE A 206 13.55 0.01 -0.75
N GLY A 207 12.78 0.85 -0.09
CA GLY A 207 12.21 0.62 1.25
C GLY A 207 10.68 0.65 1.23
N CYS A 208 10.08 0.36 2.38
CA CYS A 208 8.65 0.53 2.59
C CYS A 208 8.36 1.09 3.98
N VAL A 209 7.25 1.79 4.11
CA VAL A 209 6.78 2.36 5.37
C VAL A 209 5.27 2.25 5.46
N GLY A 210 4.76 2.00 6.66
CA GLY A 210 3.33 2.03 6.90
C GLY A 210 2.97 1.99 8.37
N CYS A 211 1.76 2.46 8.68
CA CYS A 211 1.19 2.48 10.02
C CYS A 211 0.00 1.51 10.10
N SER A 212 -0.25 0.90 11.25
CA SER A 212 -1.38 0.00 11.47
C SER A 212 -1.42 -1.14 10.42
N MET A 213 -2.46 -1.27 9.62
CA MET A 213 -2.50 -2.21 8.49
C MET A 213 -1.32 -2.00 7.53
N GLY A 214 -0.92 -0.75 7.29
CA GLY A 214 0.29 -0.43 6.52
C GLY A 214 1.57 -0.98 7.15
N ALA A 215 1.64 -1.04 8.49
CA ALA A 215 2.74 -1.67 9.19
C ALA A 215 2.76 -3.18 8.97
N TYR A 216 1.61 -3.85 9.02
CA TYR A 216 1.48 -5.25 8.64
C TYR A 216 1.97 -5.48 7.20
N ARG A 217 1.48 -4.71 6.25
CA ARG A 217 1.90 -4.77 4.85
C ARG A 217 3.41 -4.55 4.71
N SER A 218 3.97 -3.60 5.47
CA SER A 218 5.40 -3.25 5.45
C SER A 218 6.30 -4.42 5.92
N TRP A 219 5.98 -5.07 7.06
CA TRP A 219 6.80 -6.19 7.52
C TRP A 219 6.58 -7.46 6.70
N MET A 220 5.35 -7.72 6.19
CA MET A 220 5.11 -8.81 5.24
C MET A 220 5.92 -8.61 3.96
N LEU A 221 5.84 -7.44 3.36
CA LEU A 221 6.60 -7.09 2.17
C LEU A 221 8.12 -7.21 2.39
N SER A 222 8.63 -6.71 3.53
CA SER A 222 10.04 -6.83 3.91
C SER A 222 10.49 -8.28 4.09
N ALA A 223 9.62 -9.13 4.62
CA ALA A 223 9.91 -10.55 4.78
C ALA A 223 9.89 -11.31 3.45
N LEU A 224 9.01 -10.95 2.52
CA LEU A 224 8.72 -11.74 1.32
C LEU A 224 9.40 -11.24 0.04
N SER A 225 9.75 -9.96 -0.04
CA SER A 225 10.45 -9.39 -1.20
C SER A 225 11.93 -9.16 -0.91
N ASP A 226 12.80 -9.56 -1.84
CA ASP A 226 14.24 -9.26 -1.76
C ASP A 226 14.57 -7.86 -2.30
N ARG A 227 13.60 -7.15 -2.88
CA ARG A 227 13.74 -5.75 -3.30
C ARG A 227 13.82 -4.81 -2.11
N ILE A 228 13.10 -5.11 -1.04
CA ILE A 228 13.04 -4.26 0.15
C ILE A 228 14.33 -4.38 0.95
N ARG A 229 14.99 -3.25 1.17
CA ARG A 229 16.22 -3.13 1.95
C ARG A 229 15.97 -2.63 3.37
N VAL A 230 14.93 -1.83 3.52
CA VAL A 230 14.52 -1.26 4.81
C VAL A 230 13.00 -1.22 4.87
N GLY A 231 12.43 -1.63 5.98
CA GLY A 231 10.98 -1.52 6.25
C GLY A 231 10.76 -0.81 7.59
N ALA A 232 9.85 0.16 7.60
CA ALA A 232 9.38 0.81 8.82
C ALA A 232 7.93 0.41 9.08
N SER A 233 7.71 -0.33 10.16
CA SER A 233 6.40 -0.83 10.59
C SER A 233 5.98 -0.12 11.86
N ILE A 234 4.99 0.76 11.77
CA ILE A 234 4.56 1.65 12.85
C ILE A 234 3.23 1.15 13.40
N CYS A 235 3.15 0.93 14.71
CA CYS A 235 1.93 0.54 15.43
C CYS A 235 1.34 -0.84 15.08
N TRP A 236 2.11 -1.73 14.48
CA TRP A 236 1.68 -3.12 14.30
C TRP A 236 2.88 -4.07 14.31
N MET A 237 3.08 -4.69 15.45
CA MET A 237 3.93 -5.87 15.57
C MET A 237 3.43 -6.69 16.78
N ILE A 238 2.62 -7.70 16.49
CA ILE A 238 2.03 -8.56 17.49
C ILE A 238 2.27 -10.03 17.12
N THR A 239 2.49 -10.90 18.11
CA THR A 239 2.53 -12.32 17.86
C THR A 239 1.13 -12.90 17.71
N THR A 240 0.98 -13.97 16.94
CA THR A 240 -0.30 -14.65 16.75
C THR A 240 -0.89 -15.10 18.10
N ASP A 241 -0.06 -15.60 18.99
CA ASP A 241 -0.51 -16.01 20.33
C ASP A 241 -1.12 -14.85 21.12
N ALA A 242 -0.49 -13.67 21.10
CA ALA A 242 -1.02 -12.49 21.77
C ALA A 242 -2.31 -11.99 21.11
N GLN A 243 -2.40 -12.04 19.79
CA GLN A 243 -3.57 -11.61 19.02
C GLN A 243 -4.78 -12.53 19.26
N LEU A 244 -4.57 -13.84 19.41
CA LEU A 244 -5.62 -14.84 19.62
C LEU A 244 -6.03 -15.01 21.08
N THR A 245 -5.43 -14.29 22.03
CA THR A 245 -5.84 -14.33 23.43
C THR A 245 -7.18 -13.64 23.64
N ARG A 246 -7.88 -13.96 24.74
CA ARG A 246 -9.15 -13.32 25.12
C ARG A 246 -9.08 -11.78 25.17
N ARG A 247 -7.90 -11.23 25.45
CA ARG A 247 -7.70 -9.80 25.55
C ARG A 247 -7.67 -9.11 24.18
N PHE A 248 -7.12 -9.77 23.16
CA PHE A 248 -6.92 -9.20 21.83
C PHE A 248 -7.73 -9.90 20.73
N GLY A 249 -8.30 -11.07 21.01
CA GLY A 249 -9.09 -11.84 20.05
C GLY A 249 -10.53 -11.34 19.85
N ARG A 250 -10.83 -10.11 20.30
CA ARG A 250 -12.14 -9.51 20.04
C ARG A 250 -12.12 -8.80 18.69
N LYS A 251 -13.23 -8.89 17.96
CA LYS A 251 -13.44 -8.22 16.67
C LYS A 251 -13.13 -6.72 16.72
N GLU A 252 -13.38 -6.08 17.86
CA GLU A 252 -13.13 -4.65 18.10
C GLU A 252 -11.63 -4.28 18.14
N ASN A 253 -10.76 -5.24 18.31
CA ASN A 253 -9.31 -5.00 18.42
C ASN A 253 -8.54 -5.17 17.11
N GLY A 254 -9.25 -5.16 15.98
CA GLY A 254 -8.64 -5.01 14.67
C GLY A 254 -7.74 -6.17 14.24
N GLY A 255 -8.09 -7.39 14.61
CA GLY A 255 -7.47 -8.54 13.96
C GLY A 255 -7.74 -8.52 12.45
N PHE A 256 -6.82 -9.06 11.66
CA PHE A 256 -7.06 -9.36 10.25
C PHE A 256 -8.03 -10.53 10.06
N ALA A 257 -8.57 -11.03 11.13
CA ALA A 257 -9.60 -12.06 11.12
C ALA A 257 -10.93 -11.47 10.68
N ASN A 258 -10.94 -10.97 9.51
CA ASN A 258 -12.18 -10.72 8.81
C ASN A 258 -12.17 -11.56 7.57
#